data_b9670e744df08ac09a9387fcab6d7ce9
#
_entry.id   b9670e744df08ac09a9387fcab6d7ce9
#
_cell.length_a   1.000
_cell.length_b   1.000
_cell.length_c   1.000
_cell.angle_alpha   90.00
_cell.angle_beta   90.00
_cell.angle_gamma   90.00
#
_symmetry.space_group_name_H-M   'P 1'
#
loop_
_entity.id
_entity.type
_entity.pdbx_description
1 polymer ?
#
loop_
_entity_poly.entity_id
_entity_poly.type
_entity_poly.pdbx_seq_one_letter_code
_entity_poly.pdbx_strand_id
1 'polypeptide(L)'
;MATRTVTIASAVGLHARPASLFVEAATNTGLDVEISKDGDDPVDATSILGVMALGAKHGEEVTLTADGDGADEALDSLVALLSRDLDSE
;
A
#
# COMPACT_ATOMS: atom_id res chain seq x y z
N MET A 1 12.16 -4.18 -11.62
CA MET A 1 11.06 -3.51 -10.90
C MET A 1 9.89 -4.48 -10.74
N ALA A 2 9.41 -4.63 -9.52
CA ALA A 2 8.26 -5.48 -9.24
C ALA A 2 7.00 -4.62 -9.14
N THR A 3 5.89 -5.14 -9.60
CA THR A 3 4.60 -4.45 -9.57
C THR A 3 3.52 -5.42 -9.15
N ARG A 4 2.61 -4.96 -8.28
CA ARG A 4 1.45 -5.72 -7.83
C ARG A 4 0.24 -4.81 -7.79
N THR A 5 -0.92 -5.36 -8.10
CA THR A 5 -2.20 -4.67 -7.99
C THR A 5 -3.04 -5.37 -6.93
N VAL A 6 -3.69 -4.60 -6.06
CA VAL A 6 -4.50 -5.16 -4.99
C VAL A 6 -5.72 -4.29 -4.75
N THR A 7 -6.83 -4.92 -4.37
CA THR A 7 -8.06 -4.22 -4.00
C THR A 7 -8.04 -3.95 -2.49
N ILE A 8 -8.39 -2.73 -2.11
CA ILE A 8 -8.42 -2.33 -0.70
C ILE A 8 -9.58 -3.04 0.00
N ALA A 9 -9.27 -3.86 0.99
CA ALA A 9 -10.27 -4.64 1.73
C ALA A 9 -10.76 -3.94 3.01
N SER A 10 -10.01 -2.97 3.53
CA SER A 10 -10.41 -2.24 4.73
C SER A 10 -11.71 -1.49 4.48
N ALA A 11 -12.68 -1.64 5.39
CA ALA A 11 -14.01 -1.03 5.24
C ALA A 11 -13.96 0.49 5.15
N VAL A 12 -12.96 1.13 5.76
CA VAL A 12 -12.79 2.58 5.72
C VAL A 12 -11.74 3.03 4.70
N GLY A 13 -11.18 2.09 3.94
CA GLY A 13 -10.13 2.39 2.98
C GLY A 13 -8.77 2.62 3.64
N LEU A 14 -7.82 3.19 2.88
CA LEU A 14 -6.50 3.55 3.41
C LEU A 14 -6.59 4.90 4.13
N HIS A 15 -7.19 4.87 5.30
CA HIS A 15 -7.39 6.02 6.15
C HIS A 15 -6.64 5.78 7.45
N ALA A 16 -6.55 6.73 8.32
CA ALA A 16 -5.86 6.70 9.63
C ALA A 16 -5.11 5.40 9.98
N ARG A 17 -5.76 4.45 10.66
CA ARG A 17 -5.09 3.24 11.15
C ARG A 17 -4.61 2.30 10.03
N PRO A 18 -5.42 1.97 9.01
CA PRO A 18 -4.94 1.14 7.92
C PRO A 18 -3.75 1.76 7.18
N ALA A 19 -3.79 3.08 6.96
CA ALA A 19 -2.66 3.77 6.31
C ALA A 19 -1.40 3.69 7.17
N SER A 20 -1.53 3.86 8.47
CA SER A 20 -0.41 3.77 9.40
C SER A 20 0.23 2.38 9.39
N LEU A 21 -0.58 1.33 9.41
CA LEU A 21 -0.10 -0.05 9.37
C LEU A 21 0.60 -0.34 8.03
N PHE A 22 0.04 0.14 6.94
CA PHE A 22 0.63 -0.03 5.62
C PHE A 22 1.98 0.69 5.50
N VAL A 23 2.04 1.94 5.96
CA VAL A 23 3.28 2.74 5.92
C VAL A 23 4.38 2.07 6.75
N GLU A 24 4.02 1.58 7.93
CA GLU A 24 4.98 0.87 8.78
C GLU A 24 5.53 -0.37 8.08
N ALA A 25 4.66 -1.17 7.47
CA ALA A 25 5.06 -2.37 6.75
C ALA A 25 5.94 -2.01 5.55
N ALA A 26 5.58 -0.98 4.79
CA ALA A 26 6.38 -0.54 3.64
C ALA A 26 7.76 -0.07 4.08
N THR A 27 7.84 0.68 5.17
CA THR A 27 9.11 1.16 5.72
C THR A 27 9.99 -0.01 6.15
N ASN A 28 9.39 -1.04 6.74
CA ASN A 28 10.13 -2.20 7.21
C ASN A 28 10.72 -3.05 6.08
N THR A 29 10.26 -2.89 4.84
CA THR A 29 10.86 -3.60 3.70
C THR A 29 12.27 -3.12 3.40
N GLY A 30 12.60 -1.89 3.78
CA GLY A 30 13.88 -1.27 3.44
C GLY A 30 14.01 -0.89 1.98
N LEU A 31 12.95 -0.97 1.20
CA LEU A 31 12.95 -0.66 -0.24
C LEU A 31 12.16 0.61 -0.51
N ASP A 32 12.42 1.21 -1.69
CA ASP A 32 11.62 2.32 -2.18
C ASP A 32 10.31 1.74 -2.76
N VAL A 33 9.24 1.84 -2.00
CA VAL A 33 7.93 1.36 -2.41
C VAL A 33 7.04 2.54 -2.75
N GLU A 34 6.35 2.44 -3.88
CA GLU A 34 5.38 3.45 -4.30
C GLU A 34 4.00 2.83 -4.42
N ILE A 35 2.98 3.63 -4.17
CA ILE A 35 1.59 3.22 -4.30
C ILE A 35 0.85 4.24 -5.14
N SER A 36 -0.02 3.77 -6.02
CA SER A 36 -0.84 4.65 -6.85
C SER A 36 -2.25 4.09 -6.97
N LYS A 37 -3.23 4.99 -7.13
CA LYS A 37 -4.56 4.62 -7.57
C LYS A 37 -4.59 4.66 -9.10
N ASP A 38 -5.54 3.96 -9.69
CA ASP A 38 -5.71 3.95 -11.14
C ASP A 38 -5.93 5.38 -11.64
N GLY A 39 -5.06 5.79 -12.55
CA GLY A 39 -5.12 7.13 -13.15
C GLY A 39 -4.44 8.24 -12.37
N ASP A 40 -3.93 7.96 -11.18
CA ASP A 40 -3.23 8.96 -10.36
C ASP A 40 -1.72 8.71 -10.35
N ASP A 41 -0.97 9.76 -10.02
CA ASP A 41 0.48 9.66 -9.90
C ASP A 41 0.86 8.84 -8.67
N PRO A 42 1.96 8.06 -8.75
CA PRO A 42 2.44 7.31 -7.60
C PRO A 42 2.88 8.22 -6.46
N VAL A 43 2.68 7.76 -5.22
CA VAL A 43 3.17 8.43 -4.03
C VAL A 43 4.07 7.48 -3.24
N ASP A 44 4.91 8.04 -2.38
CA ASP A 44 5.82 7.27 -1.54
C ASP A 44 5.02 6.49 -0.49
N ALA A 45 5.07 5.16 -0.55
CA ALA A 45 4.35 4.29 0.38
C ALA A 45 4.89 4.36 1.81
N THR A 46 6.05 4.98 2.02
CA THR A 46 6.61 5.18 3.36
C THR A 46 6.22 6.53 3.96
N SER A 47 5.40 7.31 3.25
CA SER A 47 4.90 8.59 3.73
C SER A 47 3.44 8.46 4.12
N ILE A 48 3.14 8.65 5.42
CA ILE A 48 1.75 8.58 5.89
C ILE A 48 0.90 9.67 5.24
N LEU A 49 1.45 10.86 5.05
CA LEU A 49 0.74 11.94 4.39
C LEU A 49 0.46 11.63 2.92
N GLY A 50 1.44 11.05 2.23
CA GLY A 50 1.27 10.64 0.84
C GLY A 50 0.21 9.58 0.67
N VAL A 51 0.24 8.55 1.52
CA VAL A 51 -0.72 7.46 1.46
C VAL A 51 -2.13 7.95 1.78
N MET A 52 -2.28 8.80 2.79
CA MET A 52 -3.59 9.36 3.13
C MET A 52 -4.10 10.31 2.05
N ALA A 53 -3.21 11.10 1.45
CA ALA A 53 -3.58 12.00 0.34
C ALA A 53 -4.03 11.23 -0.90
N LEU A 54 -3.55 10.01 -1.07
CA LEU A 54 -3.98 9.15 -2.17
C LEU A 54 -5.48 8.88 -2.12
N GLY A 55 -6.04 8.77 -0.92
CA GLY A 55 -7.48 8.63 -0.74
C GLY A 55 -8.06 7.32 -1.24
N ALA A 56 -7.29 6.23 -1.20
CA ALA A 56 -7.78 4.91 -1.62
C ALA A 56 -8.89 4.44 -0.69
N LYS A 57 -10.03 4.09 -1.28
CA LYS A 57 -11.22 3.69 -0.53
C LYS A 57 -11.46 2.19 -0.64
N HIS A 58 -12.36 1.69 0.21
CA HIS A 58 -12.78 0.29 0.15
C HIS A 58 -13.22 -0.08 -1.28
N GLY A 59 -12.70 -1.18 -1.79
CA GLY A 59 -13.05 -1.68 -3.11
C GLY A 59 -12.25 -1.06 -4.27
N GLU A 60 -11.45 -0.03 -4.01
CA GLU A 60 -10.62 0.55 -5.05
C GLU A 60 -9.33 -0.24 -5.24
N GLU A 61 -8.85 -0.30 -6.47
CA GLU A 61 -7.58 -0.95 -6.76
C GLU A 61 -6.43 0.03 -6.63
N VAL A 62 -5.34 -0.44 -6.05
CA VAL A 62 -4.09 0.32 -6.00
C VAL A 62 -2.98 -0.53 -6.60
N THR A 63 -1.98 0.13 -7.14
CA THR A 63 -0.80 -0.52 -7.70
C THR A 63 0.41 -0.21 -6.84
N LEU A 64 1.12 -1.26 -6.45
CA LEU A 64 2.35 -1.16 -5.66
C LEU A 64 3.53 -1.45 -6.57
N THR A 65 4.57 -0.62 -6.49
CA THR A 65 5.81 -0.85 -7.22
C THR A 65 6.98 -0.75 -6.26
N ALA A 66 7.99 -1.58 -6.49
CA ALA A 66 9.23 -1.55 -5.72
C ALA A 66 10.38 -2.02 -6.59
N ASP A 67 11.58 -1.57 -6.26
CA ASP A 67 12.79 -1.94 -6.98
C ASP A 67 13.83 -2.41 -5.97
N GLY A 68 14.69 -3.33 -6.41
CA GLY A 68 15.77 -3.86 -5.55
C GLY A 68 15.59 -5.32 -5.19
N ASP A 69 16.56 -5.85 -4.44
CA ASP A 69 16.55 -7.24 -4.01
C ASP A 69 15.40 -7.48 -3.03
N GLY A 70 14.63 -8.53 -3.27
CA GLY A 70 13.50 -8.87 -2.41
C GLY A 70 12.24 -8.08 -2.69
N ALA A 71 12.19 -7.30 -3.80
CA ALA A 71 11.03 -6.49 -4.12
C ALA A 71 9.76 -7.32 -4.30
N ASP A 72 9.86 -8.48 -4.96
CA ASP A 72 8.70 -9.36 -5.15
C ASP A 72 8.12 -9.82 -3.82
N GLU A 73 8.97 -10.28 -2.91
CA GLU A 73 8.53 -10.75 -1.60
C GLU A 73 7.95 -9.62 -0.76
N ALA A 74 8.58 -8.44 -0.83
CA ALA A 74 8.10 -7.25 -0.12
C ALA A 74 6.70 -6.86 -0.60
N LEU A 75 6.49 -6.82 -1.91
CA LEU A 75 5.19 -6.46 -2.46
C LEU A 75 4.13 -7.52 -2.14
N ASP A 76 4.49 -8.80 -2.16
CA ASP A 76 3.56 -9.87 -1.79
C ASP A 76 3.08 -9.71 -0.34
N SER A 77 3.99 -9.33 0.57
CA SER A 77 3.63 -9.06 1.97
C SER A 77 2.67 -7.87 2.07
N LEU A 78 2.93 -6.80 1.32
CA LEU A 78 2.07 -5.62 1.33
C LEU A 78 0.70 -5.91 0.70
N VAL A 79 0.65 -6.72 -0.34
CA VAL A 79 -0.61 -7.15 -0.94
C VAL A 79 -1.43 -7.94 0.08
N ALA A 80 -0.80 -8.86 0.80
CA ALA A 80 -1.48 -9.65 1.82
C ALA A 80 -2.07 -8.73 2.90
N LEU A 81 -1.31 -7.69 3.30
CA LEU A 81 -1.77 -6.72 4.29
C LEU A 81 -2.99 -5.96 3.80
N LEU A 82 -2.92 -5.43 2.57
CA LEU A 82 -4.01 -4.62 2.02
C LEU A 82 -5.25 -5.43 1.67
N SER A 83 -5.10 -6.73 1.42
CA SER A 83 -6.23 -7.60 1.13
C SER A 83 -6.95 -8.09 2.40
N ARG A 84 -6.48 -7.71 3.58
CA ARG A 84 -7.16 -7.99 4.85
C ARG A 84 -7.93 -6.75 5.30
N ASP A 85 -9.00 -6.98 6.05
CA ASP A 85 -9.74 -5.88 6.68
C ASP A 85 -8.98 -5.45 7.95
N LEU A 86 -8.17 -4.41 7.80
CA LEU A 86 -7.29 -3.94 8.89
C LEU A 86 -8.05 -3.34 10.06
N ASP A 87 -9.31 -2.97 9.84
CA ASP A 87 -10.14 -2.40 10.90
C ASP A 87 -10.65 -3.46 11.87
N SER A 88 -10.59 -4.73 11.46
CA SER A 88 -11.03 -5.85 12.30
C SER A 88 -9.91 -6.40 13.20
N GLU A 89 -8.71 -5.87 13.08
CA GLU A 89 -7.53 -6.38 13.80
C GLU A 89 -7.16 -5.55 15.00
#